data_1f3c3e3e514c0ffce31d5785f5376c23
#
_entry.id   1f3c3e3e514c0ffce31d5785f5376c23
#
_cell.length_a   1.000
_cell.length_b   1.000
_cell.length_c   1.000
_cell.angle_alpha   90.00
_cell.angle_beta   90.00
_cell.angle_gamma   90.00
#
_symmetry.space_group_name_H-M   'P 1'
#
loop_
_entity.id
_entity.type
_entity.pdbx_description
1 polymer ?
#
loop_
_entity_poly.entity_id
_entity_poly.type
_entity_poly.pdbx_seq_one_letter_code
_entity_poly.pdbx_strand_id
1 'polypeptide(L)'
;VITGDLIRLRAFEPADADALWRWNHDPDVMRWMDQYYVNSLDQARRGLADRERNSYGDVLYAVEVIADGNLIGLVRLRDAEPEIGAAELDVYLGEKDYWGRGYATDAMRTICRYGFDSMRLHRIGLTVVEANEAARRVYAKVGFVEEGRLWDAFRRDGQWYDKISMGLLEGELT
;
A
#
# COMPACT_ATOMS: atom_id res chain seq x y z
N VAL A 1 -0.92 15.46 8.11
CA VAL A 1 -0.42 15.30 6.75
C VAL A 1 1.06 14.98 6.80
N ILE A 2 1.47 13.95 6.11
CA ILE A 2 2.87 13.48 6.03
C ILE A 2 3.33 13.75 4.60
N THR A 3 4.44 14.45 4.42
CA THR A 3 4.85 14.96 3.10
C THR A 3 6.10 14.25 2.61
N GLY A 4 6.05 13.73 1.39
CA GLY A 4 7.18 13.25 0.60
C GLY A 4 7.69 14.33 -0.36
N ASP A 5 8.40 13.91 -1.38
CA ASP A 5 8.91 14.82 -2.42
C ASP A 5 7.84 15.12 -3.49
N LEU A 6 7.07 14.13 -3.88
CA LEU A 6 6.06 14.19 -4.95
C LEU A 6 4.64 14.07 -4.42
N ILE A 7 4.48 13.44 -3.26
CA ILE A 7 3.17 13.12 -2.69
C ILE A 7 3.04 13.60 -1.24
N ARG A 8 1.82 13.69 -0.80
CA ARG A 8 1.50 13.77 0.61
C ARG A 8 0.52 12.66 1.00
N LEU A 9 0.66 12.20 2.22
CA LEU A 9 -0.23 11.22 2.81
C LEU A 9 -1.21 11.95 3.74
N ARG A 10 -2.49 11.74 3.51
CA ARG A 10 -3.56 12.32 4.32
C ARG A 10 -4.58 11.28 4.70
N ALA A 11 -5.39 11.56 5.69
CA ALA A 11 -6.53 10.70 6.00
C ALA A 11 -7.50 10.65 4.81
N PHE A 12 -8.18 9.52 4.67
CA PHE A 12 -9.28 9.40 3.71
C PHE A 12 -10.47 10.25 4.15
N GLU A 13 -11.10 10.86 3.19
CA GLU A 13 -12.35 11.59 3.34
C GLU A 13 -13.51 10.78 2.71
N PRO A 14 -14.75 10.98 3.13
CA PRO A 14 -15.90 10.24 2.55
C PRO A 14 -15.99 10.35 1.04
N ALA A 15 -15.63 11.47 0.46
CA ALA A 15 -15.63 11.70 -0.99
C ALA A 15 -14.63 10.82 -1.75
N ASP A 16 -13.62 10.28 -1.09
CA ASP A 16 -12.60 9.41 -1.70
C ASP A 16 -13.14 8.00 -2.02
N ALA A 17 -14.28 7.63 -1.46
CA ALA A 17 -14.87 6.30 -1.66
C ALA A 17 -15.13 5.98 -3.13
N ASP A 18 -15.51 6.97 -3.92
CA ASP A 18 -15.80 6.81 -5.35
C ASP A 18 -14.52 6.39 -6.12
N ALA A 19 -13.38 6.96 -5.80
CA ALA A 19 -12.10 6.58 -6.39
C ALA A 19 -11.72 5.14 -5.99
N LEU A 20 -11.82 4.79 -4.71
CA LEU A 20 -11.54 3.43 -4.23
C LEU A 20 -12.43 2.40 -4.93
N TRP A 21 -13.72 2.69 -5.05
CA TRP A 21 -14.66 1.82 -5.74
C TRP A 21 -14.29 1.63 -7.21
N ARG A 22 -13.94 2.71 -7.91
CA ARG A 22 -13.51 2.67 -9.30
C ARG A 22 -12.23 1.85 -9.49
N TRP A 23 -11.25 2.02 -8.61
CA TRP A 23 -9.99 1.25 -8.66
C TRP A 23 -10.23 -0.24 -8.41
N ASN A 24 -11.09 -0.58 -7.47
CA ASN A 24 -11.43 -1.98 -7.15
C ASN A 24 -12.16 -2.69 -8.29
N HIS A 25 -12.72 -1.94 -9.24
CA HIS A 25 -13.38 -2.47 -10.43
C HIS A 25 -12.48 -2.42 -11.68
N ASP A 26 -11.25 -1.93 -11.56
CA ASP A 26 -10.29 -1.90 -12.67
C ASP A 26 -9.41 -3.16 -12.62
N PRO A 27 -9.53 -4.06 -13.62
CA PRO A 27 -8.77 -5.31 -13.62
C PRO A 27 -7.25 -5.10 -13.68
N ASP A 28 -6.78 -4.01 -14.29
CA ASP A 28 -5.35 -3.71 -14.36
C ASP A 28 -4.80 -3.32 -13.00
N VAL A 29 -5.56 -2.51 -12.24
CA VAL A 29 -5.20 -2.11 -10.88
C VAL A 29 -5.21 -3.31 -9.94
N MET A 30 -6.22 -4.16 -10.06
CA MET A 30 -6.43 -5.30 -9.15
C MET A 30 -5.71 -6.57 -9.58
N ARG A 31 -4.94 -6.55 -10.68
CA ARG A 31 -4.34 -7.76 -11.27
C ARG A 31 -3.59 -8.62 -10.27
N TRP A 32 -2.81 -8.03 -9.40
CA TRP A 32 -1.96 -8.72 -8.41
C TRP A 32 -2.40 -8.48 -6.97
N MET A 33 -3.58 -7.89 -6.80
CA MET A 33 -4.19 -7.68 -5.49
C MET A 33 -5.05 -8.88 -5.11
N ASP A 34 -5.25 -9.12 -3.82
CA ASP A 34 -6.18 -10.14 -3.35
C ASP A 34 -7.57 -9.89 -3.94
N GLN A 35 -8.27 -10.96 -4.25
CA GLN A 35 -9.58 -10.83 -4.86
C GLN A 35 -10.60 -10.31 -3.86
N TYR A 36 -11.35 -9.30 -4.29
CA TYR A 36 -12.46 -8.76 -3.53
C TYR A 36 -13.79 -9.12 -4.19
N TYR A 37 -14.79 -9.31 -3.36
CA TYR A 37 -16.16 -9.39 -3.87
C TYR A 37 -16.60 -8.03 -4.37
N VAL A 38 -17.38 -8.03 -5.45
CA VAL A 38 -17.91 -6.80 -6.04
C VAL A 38 -18.90 -6.15 -5.09
N ASN A 39 -18.66 -4.91 -4.74
CA ASN A 39 -19.51 -4.10 -3.89
C ASN A 39 -20.20 -2.99 -4.71
N SER A 40 -21.38 -2.57 -4.26
CA SER A 40 -22.00 -1.36 -4.81
C SER A 40 -21.23 -0.13 -4.37
N LEU A 41 -21.40 0.97 -5.09
CA LEU A 41 -20.80 2.25 -4.70
C LEU A 41 -21.28 2.70 -3.32
N ASP A 42 -22.54 2.49 -3.00
CA ASP A 42 -23.11 2.81 -1.68
C ASP A 42 -22.45 1.98 -0.56
N GLN A 43 -22.19 0.69 -0.81
CA GLN A 43 -21.48 -0.16 0.14
C GLN A 43 -20.05 0.32 0.35
N ALA A 44 -19.37 0.72 -0.71
CA ALA A 44 -18.01 1.28 -0.61
C ALA A 44 -17.98 2.60 0.19
N ARG A 45 -18.96 3.48 -0.04
CA ARG A 45 -19.10 4.73 0.71
C ARG A 45 -19.35 4.49 2.19
N ARG A 46 -20.26 3.57 2.51
CA ARG A 46 -20.53 3.21 3.91
C ARG A 46 -19.30 2.57 4.57
N GLY A 47 -18.63 1.66 3.89
CA GLY A 47 -17.43 1.01 4.41
C GLY A 47 -16.32 2.00 4.78
N LEU A 48 -16.13 3.03 3.97
CA LEU A 48 -15.14 4.06 4.27
C LEU A 48 -15.61 4.98 5.42
N ALA A 49 -16.89 5.34 5.45
CA ALA A 49 -17.46 6.18 6.50
C ALA A 49 -17.44 5.50 7.87
N ASP A 50 -17.69 4.20 7.90
CA ASP A 50 -17.75 3.39 9.13
C ASP A 50 -16.37 2.86 9.58
N ARG A 51 -15.32 3.09 8.77
CA ARG A 51 -13.98 2.65 9.12
C ARG A 51 -13.52 3.32 10.41
N GLU A 52 -12.97 2.53 11.31
CA GLU A 52 -12.37 3.06 12.52
C GLU A 52 -11.23 4.04 12.21
N ARG A 53 -11.04 4.99 13.10
CA ARG A 53 -9.94 5.96 12.98
C ARG A 53 -8.59 5.26 12.98
N ASN A 54 -7.59 5.89 12.36
CA ASN A 54 -6.22 5.44 12.41
C ASN A 54 -5.74 5.27 13.86
N SER A 55 -5.02 4.18 14.11
CA SER A 55 -4.44 3.83 15.41
C SER A 55 -3.04 3.26 15.20
N TYR A 56 -2.31 2.99 16.28
CA TYR A 56 -0.99 2.37 16.15
C TYR A 56 -1.04 1.06 15.36
N GLY A 57 -2.05 0.23 15.59
CA GLY A 57 -2.20 -1.07 14.93
C GLY A 57 -2.64 -1.03 13.47
N ASP A 58 -3.19 0.10 13.02
CA ASP A 58 -3.72 0.21 11.66
C ASP A 58 -3.80 1.68 11.22
N VAL A 59 -2.86 2.10 10.40
CA VAL A 59 -2.88 3.42 9.77
C VAL A 59 -3.09 3.27 8.27
N LEU A 60 -4.08 3.95 7.71
CA LEU A 60 -4.41 3.97 6.30
C LEU A 60 -4.43 5.42 5.81
N TYR A 61 -3.63 5.69 4.79
CA TYR A 61 -3.53 7.03 4.21
C TYR A 61 -3.80 7.04 2.71
N ALA A 62 -4.47 8.08 2.28
CA ALA A 62 -4.62 8.44 0.89
C ALA A 62 -3.32 9.04 0.36
N VAL A 63 -2.91 8.63 -0.84
CA VAL A 63 -1.76 9.19 -1.54
C VAL A 63 -2.25 10.27 -2.49
N GLU A 64 -1.89 11.51 -2.20
CA GLU A 64 -2.29 12.68 -2.98
C GLU A 64 -1.06 13.33 -3.61
N VAL A 65 -1.15 13.68 -4.88
CA VAL A 65 -0.06 14.33 -5.61
C VAL A 65 0.04 15.79 -5.20
N ILE A 66 1.23 16.25 -4.83
CA ILE A 66 1.45 17.64 -4.40
C ILE A 66 1.17 18.62 -5.54
N ALA A 67 1.59 18.30 -6.76
CA ALA A 67 1.54 19.21 -7.90
C ALA A 67 0.11 19.57 -8.35
N ASP A 68 -0.83 18.61 -8.25
CA ASP A 68 -2.19 18.79 -8.81
C ASP A 68 -3.31 18.47 -7.82
N GLY A 69 -3.00 17.94 -6.63
CA GLY A 69 -3.98 17.60 -5.61
C GLY A 69 -4.78 16.34 -5.89
N ASN A 70 -4.43 15.56 -6.90
CA ASN A 70 -5.17 14.35 -7.25
C ASN A 70 -4.87 13.20 -6.29
N LEU A 71 -5.93 12.51 -5.89
CA LEU A 71 -5.84 11.25 -5.17
C LEU A 71 -5.46 10.15 -6.15
N ILE A 72 -4.36 9.44 -5.90
CA ILE A 72 -3.84 8.44 -6.84
C ILE A 72 -3.70 7.03 -6.28
N GLY A 73 -3.78 6.86 -4.98
CA GLY A 73 -3.59 5.54 -4.38
C GLY A 73 -3.72 5.55 -2.87
N LEU A 74 -3.24 4.47 -2.27
CA LEU A 74 -3.22 4.33 -0.82
C LEU A 74 -1.94 3.66 -0.33
N VAL A 75 -1.63 3.91 0.94
CA VAL A 75 -0.64 3.17 1.72
C VAL A 75 -1.24 2.83 3.09
N ARG A 76 -0.86 1.67 3.62
CA ARG A 76 -1.34 1.21 4.92
C ARG A 76 -0.21 0.50 5.66
N LEU A 77 -0.07 0.81 6.94
CA LEU A 77 0.70 -0.03 7.87
C LEU A 77 -0.31 -0.67 8.82
N ARG A 78 -0.33 -1.98 8.86
CA ARG A 78 -1.28 -2.77 9.65
C ARG A 78 -0.58 -3.79 10.53
N ASP A 79 -1.33 -4.32 11.47
CA ASP A 79 -0.86 -5.36 12.40
C ASP A 79 0.35 -4.93 13.23
N ALA A 80 0.46 -3.63 13.52
CA ALA A 80 1.55 -3.11 14.32
C ALA A 80 1.26 -3.28 15.81
N GLU A 81 2.27 -3.76 16.53
CA GLU A 81 2.23 -3.93 17.98
C GLU A 81 3.46 -3.25 18.60
N PRO A 82 3.26 -2.36 19.60
CA PRO A 82 4.37 -1.61 20.19
C PRO A 82 5.47 -2.50 20.78
N GLU A 83 5.09 -3.63 21.36
CA GLU A 83 6.01 -4.56 22.00
C GLU A 83 6.87 -5.31 20.99
N ILE A 84 6.40 -5.48 19.76
CA ILE A 84 7.10 -6.19 18.68
C ILE A 84 7.86 -5.21 17.79
N GLY A 85 7.29 -4.03 17.54
CA GLY A 85 7.88 -3.02 16.69
C GLY A 85 7.91 -3.40 15.21
N ALA A 86 6.94 -4.16 14.74
CA ALA A 86 6.82 -4.59 13.35
C ALA A 86 5.43 -4.29 12.80
N ALA A 87 5.35 -4.04 11.51
CA ALA A 87 4.08 -3.85 10.78
C ALA A 87 4.17 -4.45 9.38
N GLU A 88 3.01 -4.71 8.79
CA GLU A 88 2.87 -5.08 7.38
C GLU A 88 2.47 -3.86 6.55
N LEU A 89 3.06 -3.72 5.38
CA LEU A 89 2.80 -2.62 4.45
C LEU A 89 1.94 -3.09 3.28
N ASP A 90 0.86 -2.37 3.03
CA ASP A 90 0.08 -2.48 1.80
C ASP A 90 0.20 -1.16 1.02
N VAL A 91 0.35 -1.25 -0.30
CA VAL A 91 0.45 -0.09 -1.18
C VAL A 91 -0.07 -0.42 -2.57
N TYR A 92 -0.86 0.47 -3.13
CA TYR A 92 -1.09 0.47 -4.57
C TYR A 92 -1.46 1.87 -5.08
N LEU A 93 -1.18 2.11 -6.36
CA LEU A 93 -1.66 3.27 -7.09
C LEU A 93 -2.83 2.84 -7.97
N GLY A 94 -3.98 3.49 -7.78
CA GLY A 94 -5.21 3.22 -8.53
C GLY A 94 -5.32 4.03 -9.82
N GLU A 95 -4.59 5.14 -9.95
CA GLU A 95 -4.61 5.99 -11.13
C GLU A 95 -3.48 5.60 -12.09
N LYS A 96 -3.82 4.93 -13.18
CA LYS A 96 -2.85 4.35 -14.13
C LYS A 96 -1.98 5.41 -14.80
N ASP A 97 -2.48 6.62 -15.00
CA ASP A 97 -1.72 7.73 -15.62
C ASP A 97 -0.52 8.18 -14.79
N TYR A 98 -0.48 7.79 -13.51
CA TYR A 98 0.62 8.11 -12.59
C TYR A 98 1.62 6.97 -12.42
N TRP A 99 1.41 5.83 -13.09
CA TRP A 99 2.32 4.69 -13.03
C TRP A 99 3.65 4.99 -13.73
N GLY A 100 4.74 4.40 -13.23
CA GLY A 100 6.07 4.52 -13.83
C GLY A 100 6.70 5.91 -13.70
N ARG A 101 6.22 6.74 -12.80
CA ARG A 101 6.66 8.14 -12.64
C ARG A 101 7.25 8.45 -11.27
N GLY A 102 7.54 7.43 -10.47
CA GLY A 102 8.18 7.58 -9.16
C GLY A 102 7.24 7.84 -7.98
N TYR A 103 5.95 7.99 -8.19
CA TYR A 103 4.99 8.27 -7.12
C TYR A 103 4.87 7.13 -6.10
N ALA A 104 4.86 5.88 -6.55
CA ALA A 104 4.81 4.73 -5.64
C ALA A 104 6.06 4.64 -4.78
N THR A 105 7.23 4.88 -5.36
CA THR A 105 8.50 4.91 -4.64
C THR A 105 8.50 5.98 -3.55
N ASP A 106 8.04 7.19 -3.88
CA ASP A 106 7.96 8.28 -2.92
C ASP A 106 6.94 8.00 -1.82
N ALA A 107 5.78 7.47 -2.16
CA ALA A 107 4.75 7.08 -1.19
C ALA A 107 5.28 6.03 -0.20
N MET A 108 5.99 5.02 -0.70
CA MET A 108 6.59 3.99 0.14
C MET A 108 7.69 4.54 1.06
N ARG A 109 8.59 5.35 0.54
CA ARG A 109 9.62 6.00 1.37
C ARG A 109 8.98 6.82 2.48
N THR A 110 7.95 7.55 2.14
CA THR A 110 7.27 8.46 3.08
C THR A 110 6.58 7.69 4.19
N ILE A 111 5.83 6.63 3.88
CA ILE A 111 5.17 5.84 4.92
C ILE A 111 6.17 5.02 5.75
N CYS A 112 7.23 4.48 5.14
CA CYS A 112 8.26 3.77 5.89
C CYS A 112 9.00 4.69 6.85
N ARG A 113 9.36 5.89 6.41
CA ARG A 113 9.98 6.91 7.28
C ARG A 113 9.06 7.25 8.46
N TYR A 114 7.78 7.45 8.18
CA TYR A 114 6.81 7.67 9.25
C TYR A 114 6.72 6.49 10.22
N GLY A 115 6.73 5.27 9.71
CA GLY A 115 6.73 4.06 10.52
C GLY A 115 7.93 3.98 11.45
N PHE A 116 9.13 4.23 10.94
CA PHE A 116 10.36 4.18 11.74
C PHE A 116 10.48 5.36 12.72
N ASP A 117 10.26 6.58 12.24
CA ASP A 117 10.52 7.78 13.04
C ASP A 117 9.41 8.09 14.03
N SER A 118 8.15 7.98 13.62
CA SER A 118 6.97 8.37 14.42
C SER A 118 6.37 7.21 15.18
N MET A 119 6.20 6.06 14.53
CA MET A 119 5.63 4.86 15.17
C MET A 119 6.68 4.04 15.92
N ARG A 120 7.97 4.33 15.75
CA ARG A 120 9.07 3.61 16.38
C ARG A 120 9.11 2.13 15.99
N LEU A 121 8.73 1.83 14.77
CA LEU A 121 8.87 0.48 14.23
C LEU A 121 10.36 0.15 14.04
N HIS A 122 10.69 -1.12 14.22
CA HIS A 122 12.02 -1.66 13.89
C HIS A 122 12.00 -2.36 12.54
N ARG A 123 10.86 -2.92 12.15
CA ARG A 123 10.69 -3.74 10.95
C ARG A 123 9.39 -3.41 10.22
N ILE A 124 9.46 -3.35 8.89
CA ILE A 124 8.29 -3.29 8.01
C ILE A 124 8.40 -4.45 7.01
N GLY A 125 7.37 -5.29 6.93
CA GLY A 125 7.27 -6.41 6.01
C GLY A 125 6.21 -6.19 4.95
N LEU A 126 6.29 -6.95 3.86
CA LEU A 126 5.26 -7.04 2.85
C LEU A 126 5.35 -8.37 2.11
N THR A 127 4.28 -8.73 1.44
CA THR A 127 4.29 -9.83 0.46
C THR A 127 3.90 -9.29 -0.91
N VAL A 128 4.46 -9.88 -1.95
CA VAL A 128 4.18 -9.50 -3.33
C VAL A 128 4.12 -10.74 -4.20
N VAL A 129 3.20 -10.79 -5.15
CA VAL A 129 3.14 -11.87 -6.14
C VAL A 129 4.41 -11.81 -6.99
N GLU A 130 5.07 -12.95 -7.17
CA GLU A 130 6.36 -13.00 -7.88
C GLU A 130 6.31 -12.41 -9.29
N ALA A 131 5.19 -12.58 -9.97
CA ALA A 131 4.98 -12.06 -11.32
C ALA A 131 4.80 -10.54 -11.38
N ASN A 132 4.56 -9.89 -10.23
CA ASN A 132 4.44 -8.43 -10.15
C ASN A 132 5.83 -7.78 -10.11
N GLU A 133 6.53 -7.84 -11.23
CA GLU A 133 7.91 -7.35 -11.34
C GLU A 133 8.02 -5.84 -11.12
N ALA A 134 7.03 -5.08 -11.56
CA ALA A 134 7.02 -3.62 -11.38
C ALA A 134 7.03 -3.25 -9.89
N ALA A 135 6.17 -3.89 -9.08
CA ALA A 135 6.14 -3.68 -7.64
C ALA A 135 7.44 -4.13 -6.97
N ARG A 136 7.96 -5.29 -7.34
CA ARG A 136 9.22 -5.81 -6.78
C ARG A 136 10.38 -4.86 -7.01
N ARG A 137 10.47 -4.25 -8.18
CA ARG A 137 11.50 -3.22 -8.48
C ARG A 137 11.35 -1.98 -7.59
N VAL A 138 10.13 -1.51 -7.39
CA VAL A 138 9.86 -0.38 -6.49
C VAL A 138 10.29 -0.72 -5.06
N TYR A 139 9.94 -1.90 -4.58
CA TYR A 139 10.26 -2.33 -3.21
C TYR A 139 11.77 -2.46 -2.99
N ALA A 140 12.48 -3.07 -3.93
CA ALA A 140 13.94 -3.18 -3.88
C ALA A 140 14.61 -1.79 -3.88
N LYS A 141 14.07 -0.85 -4.64
CA LYS A 141 14.58 0.52 -4.72
C LYS A 141 14.45 1.28 -3.39
N VAL A 142 13.41 0.98 -2.62
CA VAL A 142 13.18 1.57 -1.29
C VAL A 142 14.06 0.93 -0.23
N GLY A 143 14.59 -0.27 -0.49
CA GLY A 143 15.50 -0.97 0.42
C GLY A 143 14.98 -2.32 0.90
N PHE A 144 13.79 -2.74 0.50
CA PHE A 144 13.26 -4.06 0.87
C PHE A 144 14.10 -5.17 0.25
N VAL A 145 14.35 -6.23 1.02
CA VAL A 145 15.05 -7.43 0.57
C VAL A 145 14.14 -8.65 0.67
N GLU A 146 14.34 -9.60 -0.23
CA GLU A 146 13.59 -10.85 -0.20
C GLU A 146 14.04 -11.70 1.00
N GLU A 147 13.07 -12.22 1.75
CA GLU A 147 13.31 -13.04 2.93
C GLU A 147 12.79 -14.46 2.77
N GLY A 148 11.86 -14.69 1.86
CA GLY A 148 11.28 -16.01 1.68
C GLY A 148 10.27 -16.04 0.54
N ARG A 149 9.77 -17.26 0.30
CA ARG A 149 8.84 -17.55 -0.78
C ARG A 149 7.71 -18.42 -0.23
N LEU A 150 6.49 -18.02 -0.53
CA LEU A 150 5.27 -18.78 -0.21
C LEU A 150 4.78 -19.45 -1.49
N TRP A 151 4.77 -20.77 -1.50
CA TRP A 151 4.41 -21.55 -2.70
C TRP A 151 2.92 -21.51 -2.97
N ASP A 152 2.55 -21.29 -4.23
CA ASP A 152 1.15 -21.29 -4.71
C ASP A 152 0.21 -20.48 -3.80
N ALA A 153 0.69 -19.32 -3.35
CA ALA A 153 0.01 -18.48 -2.36
C ALA A 153 -0.98 -17.48 -3.00
N PHE A 154 -1.04 -17.45 -4.33
CA PHE A 154 -1.93 -16.54 -5.05
C PHE A 154 -2.47 -17.23 -6.31
N ARG A 155 -3.76 -17.04 -6.58
CA ARG A 155 -4.40 -17.59 -7.77
C ARG A 155 -5.04 -16.51 -8.60
N ARG A 156 -4.74 -16.50 -9.91
CA ARG A 156 -5.36 -15.60 -10.86
C ARG A 156 -5.49 -16.26 -12.23
N ASP A 157 -6.68 -16.14 -12.84
CA ASP A 157 -6.96 -16.66 -14.17
C ASP A 157 -6.61 -18.16 -14.33
N GLY A 158 -6.93 -18.94 -13.29
CA GLY A 158 -6.67 -20.39 -13.27
C GLY A 158 -5.23 -20.80 -13.03
N GLN A 159 -4.33 -19.86 -12.80
CA GLN A 159 -2.90 -20.14 -12.53
C GLN A 159 -2.57 -19.85 -11.07
N TRP A 160 -1.63 -20.63 -10.54
CA TRP A 160 -1.06 -20.43 -9.20
C TRP A 160 0.26 -19.68 -9.32
N TYR A 161 0.50 -18.78 -8.40
CA TYR A 161 1.72 -18.00 -8.31
C TYR A 161 2.27 -18.04 -6.88
N ASP A 162 3.58 -17.96 -6.78
CA ASP A 162 4.22 -17.79 -5.48
C ASP A 162 4.10 -16.33 -5.03
N LYS A 163 4.12 -16.11 -3.72
CA LYS A 163 4.33 -14.79 -3.13
C LYS A 163 5.74 -14.71 -2.58
N ILE A 164 6.36 -13.57 -2.75
CA ILE A 164 7.66 -13.26 -2.16
C ILE A 164 7.44 -12.44 -0.91
N SER A 165 8.02 -12.89 0.20
CA SER A 165 8.07 -12.14 1.45
C SER A 165 9.29 -11.23 1.45
N MET A 166 9.10 -9.95 1.71
CA MET A 166 10.17 -8.95 1.74
C MET A 166 10.14 -8.17 3.04
N GLY A 167 11.28 -7.71 3.49
CA GLY A 167 11.42 -6.96 4.73
C GLY A 167 12.38 -5.79 4.63
N LEU A 168 12.15 -4.82 5.51
CA LEU A 168 12.95 -3.62 5.66
C LEU A 168 13.15 -3.35 7.15
N LEU A 169 14.39 -3.24 7.60
CA LEU A 169 14.72 -2.83 8.97
C LEU A 169 14.98 -1.34 9.04
N GLU A 170 14.80 -0.77 10.24
CA GLU A 170 15.18 0.62 10.47
C GLU A 170 16.68 0.81 10.14
N GLY A 171 17.01 1.93 9.49
CA GLY A 171 18.36 2.19 9.01
C GLY A 171 18.66 1.67 7.59
N GLU A 172 17.79 0.84 7.01
CA GLU A 172 17.98 0.30 5.66
C GLU A 172 17.19 1.07 4.58
N LEU A 173 16.34 2.00 4.99
CA LEU A 173 15.54 2.81 4.06
C LEU A 173 16.45 3.65 3.16
N THR A 174 16.25 3.54 1.85
CA THR A 174 17.04 4.26 0.84
C THR A 174 16.25 5.32 0.06
#